data_f3891cd5d001382964c3a5907f3d2bbf
#
_entry.id   f3891cd5d001382964c3a5907f3d2bbf
#
_cell.length_a   1.000
_cell.length_b   1.000
_cell.length_c   1.000
_cell.angle_alpha   90.00
_cell.angle_beta   90.00
_cell.angle_gamma   90.00
#
_symmetry.space_group_name_H-M   'P 1'
#
loop_
_entity.id
_entity.type
_entity.pdbx_description
1 polymer ?
#
loop_
_entity_poly.entity_id
_entity_poly.type
_entity_poly.pdbx_seq_one_letter_code
_entity_poly.pdbx_strand_id
1 'polypeptide(L)'
;MLDETLEKMVGEGTPPDVITFAGNGEPTMHPDFENIIDDTIALRDKHCPNAKVSVLSNATQIHREDVRRALLRVDNNILKLDSAFDETVQLVNKPQGAYTVARTVELLKAFNGEFILQTMFLRGEYLGKRVDNTTEEEVAAWLRLVEEMRPKRVMVYSLDRDTPCETLEKVEKEELQRIAERVAALGIECSVA
;
A
#
# COMPACT_ATOMS: atom_id res chain seq x y z
N MET A 1 21.32 7.23 14.46
CA MET A 1 21.20 7.38 12.99
C MET A 1 19.95 8.15 12.58
N LEU A 2 18.69 7.72 12.85
CA LEU A 2 17.50 8.52 12.52
C LEU A 2 17.45 9.83 13.31
N ASP A 3 17.69 9.80 14.62
CA ASP A 3 17.74 10.97 15.52
C ASP A 3 18.71 12.05 14.99
N GLU A 4 19.94 11.70 14.72
CA GLU A 4 20.98 12.61 14.16
C GLU A 4 20.60 13.15 12.78
N THR A 5 19.95 12.30 11.95
CA THR A 5 19.51 12.73 10.61
C THR A 5 18.40 13.77 10.70
N LEU A 6 17.41 13.56 11.55
CA LEU A 6 16.31 14.51 11.75
C LEU A 6 16.81 15.81 12.37
N GLU A 7 17.68 15.73 13.39
CA GLU A 7 18.32 16.90 14.00
C GLU A 7 19.07 17.73 12.97
N LYS A 8 19.86 17.08 12.11
CA LYS A 8 20.59 17.74 11.02
C LYS A 8 19.66 18.44 10.03
N MET A 9 18.63 17.72 9.51
CA MET A 9 17.69 18.28 8.53
C MET A 9 16.95 19.50 9.08
N VAL A 10 16.52 19.44 10.35
CA VAL A 10 15.88 20.58 11.00
C VAL A 10 16.85 21.74 11.19
N GLY A 11 18.10 21.46 11.61
CA GLY A 11 19.15 22.48 11.77
C GLY A 11 19.53 23.16 10.45
N GLU A 12 19.42 22.47 9.33
CA GLU A 12 19.64 23.00 7.97
C GLU A 12 18.39 23.71 7.40
N GLY A 13 17.28 23.76 8.13
CA GLY A 13 16.03 24.39 7.68
C GLY A 13 15.26 23.58 6.63
N THR A 14 15.53 22.29 6.52
CA THR A 14 14.89 21.36 5.57
C THR A 14 14.24 20.18 6.28
N PRO A 15 13.31 20.42 7.25
CA PRO A 15 12.63 19.32 7.93
C PRO A 15 11.85 18.46 6.92
N PRO A 16 11.75 17.14 7.13
CA PRO A 16 10.98 16.29 6.24
C PRO A 16 9.48 16.55 6.41
N ASP A 17 8.72 16.44 5.32
CA ASP A 17 7.25 16.40 5.36
C ASP A 17 6.75 15.00 5.76
N VAL A 18 7.53 13.96 5.45
CA VAL A 18 7.15 12.57 5.71
C VAL A 18 8.37 11.69 5.98
N ILE A 19 8.23 10.79 6.95
CA ILE A 19 9.17 9.70 7.21
C ILE A 19 8.50 8.42 6.71
N THR A 20 9.08 7.79 5.66
CA THR A 20 8.43 6.69 4.98
C THR A 20 9.20 5.39 5.15
N PHE A 21 8.51 4.36 5.64
CA PHE A 21 8.97 2.98 5.58
C PHE A 21 8.54 2.37 4.25
N ALA A 22 9.47 2.30 3.33
CA ALA A 22 9.34 1.66 2.03
C ALA A 22 10.72 1.15 1.59
N GLY A 23 10.80 0.23 0.66
CA GLY A 23 12.11 -0.16 0.14
C GLY A 23 12.13 -1.52 -0.54
N ASN A 24 13.34 -2.13 -0.62
CA ASN A 24 13.60 -3.37 -1.32
C ASN A 24 13.09 -4.63 -0.58
N GLY A 25 12.20 -4.46 0.38
CA GLY A 25 11.61 -5.54 1.17
C GLY A 25 10.31 -5.09 1.82
N GLU A 26 9.73 -5.97 2.62
CA GLU A 26 8.50 -5.71 3.37
C GLU A 26 8.88 -5.22 4.79
N PRO A 27 8.62 -3.95 5.15
CA PRO A 27 9.02 -3.41 6.45
C PRO A 27 8.41 -4.17 7.63
N THR A 28 7.18 -4.66 7.49
CA THR A 28 6.47 -5.37 8.55
C THR A 28 7.01 -6.77 8.84
N MET A 29 7.95 -7.27 8.04
CA MET A 29 8.68 -8.52 8.32
C MET A 29 9.72 -8.37 9.43
N HIS A 30 10.13 -7.13 9.76
CA HIS A 30 11.10 -6.92 10.82
C HIS A 30 10.54 -7.44 12.16
N PRO A 31 11.29 -8.25 12.92
CA PRO A 31 10.79 -8.83 14.17
C PRO A 31 10.47 -7.78 15.24
N ASP A 32 11.14 -6.65 15.21
CA ASP A 32 10.99 -5.55 16.15
C ASP A 32 10.23 -4.34 15.55
N PHE A 33 9.35 -4.61 14.58
CA PHE A 33 8.67 -3.56 13.82
C PHE A 33 7.87 -2.60 14.69
N GLU A 34 7.18 -3.10 15.72
CA GLU A 34 6.37 -2.29 16.61
C GLU A 34 7.20 -1.25 17.36
N ASN A 35 8.34 -1.67 17.97
CA ASN A 35 9.22 -0.75 18.69
C ASN A 35 9.89 0.26 17.74
N ILE A 36 10.25 -0.15 16.53
CA ILE A 36 10.81 0.76 15.51
C ILE A 36 9.82 1.87 15.16
N ILE A 37 8.53 1.54 15.03
CA ILE A 37 7.48 2.54 14.79
C ILE A 37 7.33 3.49 15.98
N ASP A 38 7.34 2.96 17.21
CA ASP A 38 7.24 3.78 18.42
C ASP A 38 8.41 4.75 18.54
N ASP A 39 9.65 4.27 18.36
CA ASP A 39 10.86 5.10 18.36
C ASP A 39 10.80 6.17 17.25
N THR A 40 10.31 5.80 16.06
CA THR A 40 10.19 6.75 14.96
C THR A 40 9.18 7.84 15.24
N ILE A 41 8.03 7.50 15.82
CA ILE A 41 7.02 8.48 16.23
C ILE A 41 7.59 9.41 17.30
N ALA A 42 8.27 8.88 18.30
CA ALA A 42 8.90 9.69 19.36
C ALA A 42 9.96 10.65 18.80
N LEU A 43 10.80 10.20 17.88
CA LEU A 43 11.80 11.03 17.21
C LEU A 43 11.18 12.08 16.29
N ARG A 44 10.12 11.73 15.54
CA ARG A 44 9.36 12.66 14.75
C ARG A 44 8.78 13.77 15.63
N ASP A 45 8.11 13.41 16.73
CA ASP A 45 7.49 14.36 17.65
C ASP A 45 8.51 15.29 18.31
N LYS A 46 9.74 14.80 18.56
CA LYS A 46 10.86 15.56 19.11
C LYS A 46 11.41 16.60 18.12
N HIS A 47 11.62 16.21 16.87
CA HIS A 47 12.38 17.01 15.89
C HIS A 47 11.51 17.72 14.85
N CYS A 48 10.45 17.08 14.36
CA CYS A 48 9.62 17.55 13.25
C CYS A 48 8.14 17.14 13.44
N PRO A 49 7.45 17.72 14.46
CA PRO A 49 6.12 17.25 14.87
C PRO A 49 5.02 17.38 13.78
N ASN A 50 5.28 18.16 12.75
CA ASN A 50 4.37 18.31 11.60
C ASN A 50 4.59 17.23 10.52
N ALA A 51 5.71 16.50 10.56
CA ALA A 51 5.98 15.43 9.61
C ALA A 51 5.03 14.24 9.82
N LYS A 52 4.71 13.55 8.72
CA LYS A 52 3.90 12.33 8.76
C LYS A 52 4.78 11.09 8.81
N VAL A 53 4.32 10.05 9.50
CA VAL A 53 4.92 8.71 9.42
C VAL A 53 4.07 7.86 8.49
N SER A 54 4.70 7.30 7.46
CA SER A 54 4.03 6.49 6.43
C SER A 54 4.66 5.10 6.37
N VAL A 55 3.83 4.07 6.25
CA VAL A 55 4.29 2.69 6.03
C VAL A 55 3.61 2.16 4.77
N LEU A 56 4.43 1.72 3.79
CA LEU A 56 3.97 0.98 2.62
C LEU A 56 4.22 -0.50 2.87
N SER A 57 3.14 -1.29 2.88
CA SER A 57 3.20 -2.73 3.16
C SER A 57 2.42 -3.53 2.12
N ASN A 58 2.97 -4.70 1.76
CA ASN A 58 2.28 -5.68 0.93
C ASN A 58 1.16 -6.43 1.67
N ALA A 59 0.87 -6.04 2.92
CA ALA A 59 -0.15 -6.59 3.79
C ALA A 59 0.01 -8.09 4.17
N THR A 60 1.14 -8.74 3.89
CA THR A 60 1.31 -10.16 4.20
C THR A 60 1.48 -10.45 5.69
N GLN A 61 1.89 -9.45 6.49
CA GLN A 61 2.15 -9.61 7.94
C GLN A 61 1.05 -9.03 8.84
N ILE A 62 -0.05 -8.50 8.28
CA ILE A 62 -1.12 -7.87 9.07
C ILE A 62 -1.93 -8.87 9.94
N HIS A 63 -1.67 -10.16 9.80
CA HIS A 63 -2.17 -11.19 10.70
C HIS A 63 -1.50 -11.15 12.09
N ARG A 64 -0.30 -10.55 12.19
CA ARG A 64 0.41 -10.33 13.44
C ARG A 64 -0.20 -9.14 14.18
N GLU A 65 -0.49 -9.34 15.45
CA GLU A 65 -1.16 -8.32 16.26
C GLU A 65 -0.27 -7.11 16.57
N ASP A 66 1.03 -7.33 16.80
CA ASP A 66 2.04 -6.29 16.97
C ASP A 66 2.16 -5.40 15.71
N VAL A 67 2.17 -6.02 14.52
CA VAL A 67 2.18 -5.29 13.25
C VAL A 67 0.93 -4.43 13.09
N ARG A 68 -0.26 -5.00 13.36
CA ARG A 68 -1.52 -4.26 13.24
C ARG A 68 -1.56 -3.06 14.20
N ARG A 69 -1.14 -3.24 15.47
CA ARG A 69 -1.09 -2.13 16.44
C ARG A 69 -0.14 -1.03 15.98
N ALA A 70 1.03 -1.38 15.48
CA ALA A 70 2.00 -0.42 14.94
C ALA A 70 1.43 0.37 13.75
N LEU A 71 0.82 -0.33 12.79
CA LEU A 71 0.22 0.27 11.60
C LEU A 71 -0.97 1.20 11.92
N LEU A 72 -1.70 0.97 13.00
CA LEU A 72 -2.79 1.86 13.45
C LEU A 72 -2.29 3.15 14.12
N ARG A 73 -0.99 3.23 14.48
CA ARG A 73 -0.40 4.43 15.10
C ARG A 73 0.26 5.39 14.09
N VAL A 74 0.55 4.92 12.89
CA VAL A 74 1.15 5.77 11.86
C VAL A 74 0.10 6.64 11.15
N ASP A 75 0.53 7.77 10.60
CA ASP A 75 -0.38 8.69 9.90
C ASP A 75 -0.91 8.10 8.60
N ASN A 76 -0.05 7.44 7.84
CA ASN A 76 -0.38 6.81 6.57
C ASN A 76 -0.05 5.32 6.59
N ASN A 77 -1.03 4.53 6.95
CA ASN A 77 -0.99 3.08 6.87
C ASN A 77 -1.44 2.65 5.46
N ILE A 78 -0.49 2.37 4.57
CA ILE A 78 -0.73 2.09 3.15
C ILE A 78 -0.57 0.59 2.92
N LEU A 79 -1.69 -0.08 2.66
CA LEU A 79 -1.77 -1.55 2.53
C LEU A 79 -2.17 -1.95 1.11
N LYS A 80 -1.48 -2.94 0.57
CA LYS A 80 -1.61 -3.33 -0.83
C LYS A 80 -2.60 -4.47 -1.05
N LEU A 81 -3.47 -4.30 -2.07
CA LEU A 81 -4.31 -5.35 -2.62
C LEU A 81 -4.56 -5.07 -4.13
N ASP A 82 -3.91 -5.84 -5.00
CA ASP A 82 -3.87 -5.53 -6.45
C ASP A 82 -4.95 -6.24 -7.28
N SER A 83 -5.67 -7.19 -6.71
CA SER A 83 -6.79 -7.88 -7.40
C SER A 83 -7.72 -8.54 -6.39
N ALA A 84 -8.93 -8.84 -6.84
CA ALA A 84 -9.90 -9.67 -6.12
C ALA A 84 -9.73 -11.17 -6.38
N PHE A 85 -8.82 -11.55 -7.27
CA PHE A 85 -8.60 -12.94 -7.68
C PHE A 85 -7.24 -13.45 -7.21
N ASP A 86 -7.23 -14.59 -6.53
CA ASP A 86 -6.01 -15.22 -6.03
C ASP A 86 -5.00 -15.50 -7.15
N GLU A 87 -5.48 -15.94 -8.32
CA GLU A 87 -4.62 -16.23 -9.47
C GLU A 87 -3.87 -14.99 -9.96
N THR A 88 -4.54 -13.85 -10.05
CA THR A 88 -3.95 -12.58 -10.46
C THR A 88 -2.94 -12.11 -9.43
N VAL A 89 -3.27 -12.17 -8.13
CA VAL A 89 -2.33 -11.81 -7.06
C VAL A 89 -1.10 -12.71 -7.08
N GLN A 90 -1.26 -14.01 -7.30
CA GLN A 90 -0.12 -14.95 -7.40
C GLN A 90 0.81 -14.61 -8.58
N LEU A 91 0.26 -14.17 -9.70
CA LEU A 91 1.07 -13.77 -10.85
C LEU A 91 1.77 -12.43 -10.65
N VAL A 92 1.06 -11.44 -10.12
CA VAL A 92 1.56 -10.06 -9.97
C VAL A 92 2.49 -9.91 -8.76
N ASN A 93 2.08 -10.40 -7.60
CA ASN A 93 2.75 -10.11 -6.33
C ASN A 93 3.63 -11.26 -5.84
N LYS A 94 3.37 -12.49 -6.27
CA LYS A 94 4.08 -13.70 -5.82
C LYS A 94 4.26 -13.75 -4.30
N PRO A 95 3.18 -13.64 -3.53
CA PRO A 95 3.28 -13.64 -2.09
C PRO A 95 3.94 -14.93 -1.60
N GLN A 96 4.84 -14.80 -0.62
CA GLN A 96 5.45 -15.97 0.02
C GLN A 96 4.49 -16.54 1.07
N GLY A 97 4.38 -17.88 1.11
CA GLY A 97 3.52 -18.58 2.06
C GLY A 97 2.07 -18.70 1.62
N ALA A 98 1.20 -19.04 2.56
CA ALA A 98 -0.22 -19.22 2.31
C ALA A 98 -0.93 -17.86 2.28
N TYR A 99 -1.15 -17.36 1.07
CA TYR A 99 -1.89 -16.12 0.82
C TYR A 99 -3.19 -16.42 0.08
N THR A 100 -4.29 -15.82 0.54
CA THR A 100 -5.54 -15.73 -0.22
C THR A 100 -6.12 -14.33 -0.09
N VAL A 101 -6.77 -13.86 -1.16
CA VAL A 101 -7.47 -12.57 -1.16
C VAL A 101 -8.53 -12.53 -0.07
N ALA A 102 -9.34 -13.58 0.05
CA ALA A 102 -10.40 -13.67 1.07
C ALA A 102 -9.84 -13.46 2.48
N ARG A 103 -8.74 -14.15 2.83
CA ARG A 103 -8.11 -14.00 4.14
C ARG A 103 -7.53 -12.60 4.35
N THR A 104 -6.91 -12.03 3.33
CA THR A 104 -6.34 -10.69 3.39
C THR A 104 -7.43 -9.63 3.58
N VAL A 105 -8.55 -9.74 2.88
CA VAL A 105 -9.71 -8.85 3.05
C VAL A 105 -10.26 -8.91 4.48
N GLU A 106 -10.43 -10.10 5.05
CA GLU A 106 -10.86 -10.25 6.45
C GLU A 106 -9.89 -9.57 7.44
N LEU A 107 -8.59 -9.65 7.19
CA LEU A 107 -7.59 -8.98 8.00
C LEU A 107 -7.60 -7.45 7.80
N LEU A 108 -7.82 -6.97 6.58
CA LEU A 108 -7.95 -5.54 6.27
C LEU A 108 -9.21 -4.95 6.92
N LYS A 109 -10.31 -5.67 6.96
CA LYS A 109 -11.54 -5.24 7.66
C LYS A 109 -11.32 -5.02 9.15
N ALA A 110 -10.38 -5.74 9.78
CA ALA A 110 -10.03 -5.54 11.18
C ALA A 110 -9.38 -4.17 11.49
N PHE A 111 -9.00 -3.41 10.48
CA PHE A 111 -8.56 -2.01 10.62
C PHE A 111 -9.74 -1.03 10.69
N ASN A 112 -10.99 -1.48 10.52
CA ASN A 112 -12.20 -0.64 10.57
C ASN A 112 -12.13 0.60 9.65
N GLY A 113 -11.53 0.45 8.48
CA GLY A 113 -11.34 1.54 7.52
C GLY A 113 -10.10 2.42 7.77
N GLU A 114 -9.43 2.31 8.90
CA GLU A 114 -8.25 3.13 9.27
C GLU A 114 -6.99 2.70 8.51
N PHE A 115 -7.08 2.66 7.19
CA PHE A 115 -5.95 2.41 6.28
C PHE A 115 -6.20 3.05 4.92
N ILE A 116 -5.11 3.18 4.16
CA ILE A 116 -5.13 3.58 2.76
C ILE A 116 -4.93 2.31 1.94
N LEU A 117 -5.87 1.98 1.07
CA LEU A 117 -5.70 0.87 0.14
C LEU A 117 -4.86 1.32 -1.05
N GLN A 118 -3.78 0.63 -1.34
CA GLN A 118 -2.96 0.86 -2.52
C GLN A 118 -3.14 -0.28 -3.53
N THR A 119 -3.41 0.05 -4.78
CA THR A 119 -3.62 -0.92 -5.85
C THR A 119 -2.84 -0.54 -7.10
N MET A 120 -2.03 -1.49 -7.58
CA MET A 120 -1.31 -1.36 -8.84
C MET A 120 -2.11 -2.02 -9.97
N PHE A 121 -2.45 -1.24 -10.98
CA PHE A 121 -3.05 -1.73 -12.20
C PHE A 121 -1.99 -1.91 -13.29
N LEU A 122 -2.03 -3.05 -13.96
CA LEU A 122 -1.11 -3.39 -15.04
C LEU A 122 -1.75 -4.41 -15.98
N ARG A 123 -1.16 -4.54 -17.17
CA ARG A 123 -1.49 -5.59 -18.13
C ARG A 123 -0.24 -6.12 -18.81
N GLY A 124 -0.39 -7.15 -19.62
CA GLY A 124 0.71 -7.71 -20.38
C GLY A 124 0.80 -9.23 -20.27
N GLU A 125 2.01 -9.73 -20.39
CA GLU A 125 2.32 -11.15 -20.28
C GLU A 125 3.44 -11.38 -19.27
N TYR A 126 3.27 -12.34 -18.39
CA TYR A 126 4.29 -12.74 -17.44
C TYR A 126 4.44 -14.29 -17.43
N LEU A 127 5.64 -14.77 -17.73
CA LEU A 127 5.95 -16.21 -17.83
C LEU A 127 4.99 -16.99 -18.74
N GLY A 128 4.63 -16.43 -19.91
CA GLY A 128 3.71 -17.04 -20.87
C GLY A 128 2.23 -17.00 -20.44
N LYS A 129 1.89 -16.24 -19.38
CA LYS A 129 0.52 -16.08 -18.92
C LYS A 129 0.10 -14.61 -19.06
N ARG A 130 -1.09 -14.40 -19.61
CA ARG A 130 -1.69 -13.06 -19.66
C ARG A 130 -2.02 -12.59 -18.24
N VAL A 131 -1.67 -11.35 -17.95
CA VAL A 131 -2.02 -10.62 -16.74
C VAL A 131 -2.73 -9.34 -17.15
N ASP A 132 -3.91 -9.08 -16.62
CA ASP A 132 -4.65 -7.84 -16.88
C ASP A 132 -5.68 -7.64 -15.78
N ASN A 133 -5.31 -6.87 -14.76
CA ASN A 133 -6.24 -6.53 -13.67
C ASN A 133 -7.07 -5.26 -13.94
N THR A 134 -7.06 -4.77 -15.20
CA THR A 134 -7.87 -3.63 -15.64
C THR A 134 -9.17 -4.07 -16.35
N THR A 135 -9.38 -5.37 -16.58
CA THR A 135 -10.60 -5.87 -17.18
C THR A 135 -11.84 -5.51 -16.34
N GLU A 136 -13.01 -5.40 -16.99
CA GLU A 136 -14.24 -5.08 -16.25
C GLU A 136 -14.54 -6.10 -15.15
N GLU A 137 -14.25 -7.37 -15.36
CA GLU A 137 -14.42 -8.43 -14.36
C GLU A 137 -13.52 -8.19 -13.14
N GLU A 138 -12.24 -7.91 -13.35
CA GLU A 138 -11.24 -7.61 -12.30
C GLU A 138 -11.64 -6.36 -11.52
N VAL A 139 -11.88 -5.25 -12.22
CA VAL A 139 -12.21 -3.97 -11.59
C VAL A 139 -13.54 -4.04 -10.83
N ALA A 140 -14.57 -4.67 -11.40
CA ALA A 140 -15.85 -4.79 -10.71
C ALA A 140 -15.76 -5.70 -9.47
N ALA A 141 -14.99 -6.79 -9.52
CA ALA A 141 -14.75 -7.63 -8.36
C ALA A 141 -13.95 -6.90 -7.27
N TRP A 142 -12.88 -6.19 -7.65
CA TRP A 142 -12.06 -5.39 -6.74
C TRP A 142 -12.88 -4.26 -6.10
N LEU A 143 -13.73 -3.53 -6.84
CA LEU A 143 -14.60 -2.49 -6.29
C LEU A 143 -15.55 -3.02 -5.21
N ARG A 144 -16.08 -4.25 -5.36
CA ARG A 144 -16.89 -4.89 -4.31
C ARG A 144 -16.10 -5.07 -3.02
N LEU A 145 -14.82 -5.47 -3.11
CA LEU A 145 -13.95 -5.58 -1.94
C LEU A 145 -13.64 -4.20 -1.33
N VAL A 146 -13.42 -3.17 -2.16
CA VAL A 146 -13.23 -1.78 -1.68
C VAL A 146 -14.47 -1.31 -0.91
N GLU A 147 -15.66 -1.55 -1.44
CA GLU A 147 -16.93 -1.22 -0.78
C GLU A 147 -17.11 -1.97 0.54
N GLU A 148 -16.73 -3.25 0.58
CA GLU A 148 -16.79 -4.08 1.80
C GLU A 148 -15.80 -3.63 2.88
N MET A 149 -14.57 -3.32 2.50
CA MET A 149 -13.50 -2.93 3.43
C MET A 149 -13.61 -1.47 3.89
N ARG A 150 -14.20 -0.57 3.08
CA ARG A 150 -14.37 0.86 3.39
C ARG A 150 -13.08 1.55 3.84
N PRO A 151 -11.95 1.46 3.09
CA PRO A 151 -10.73 2.16 3.47
C PRO A 151 -10.97 3.67 3.52
N LYS A 152 -10.22 4.40 4.36
CA LYS A 152 -10.33 5.87 4.44
C LYS A 152 -9.96 6.57 3.13
N ARG A 153 -9.12 5.94 2.33
CA ARG A 153 -8.71 6.41 0.99
C ARG A 153 -8.20 5.25 0.15
N VAL A 154 -8.27 5.40 -1.16
CA VAL A 154 -7.67 4.50 -2.14
C VAL A 154 -6.60 5.26 -2.94
N MET A 155 -5.50 4.58 -3.24
CA MET A 155 -4.45 5.05 -4.15
C MET A 155 -4.32 4.04 -5.29
N VAL A 156 -4.58 4.47 -6.51
CA VAL A 156 -4.38 3.66 -7.71
C VAL A 156 -3.18 4.17 -8.49
N TYR A 157 -2.37 3.27 -9.00
CA TYR A 157 -1.19 3.60 -9.79
C TYR A 157 -0.87 2.48 -10.78
N SER A 158 0.06 2.71 -11.67
CA SER A 158 0.57 1.71 -12.59
C SER A 158 2.10 1.63 -12.54
N LEU A 159 2.66 0.80 -13.38
CA LEU A 159 4.11 0.67 -13.53
C LEU A 159 4.72 2.03 -13.89
N ASP A 160 5.65 2.51 -13.06
CA ASP A 160 6.34 3.79 -13.26
C ASP A 160 7.84 3.61 -13.56
N ARG A 161 8.38 2.43 -13.28
CA ARG A 161 9.79 2.08 -13.54
C ARG A 161 9.86 0.93 -14.53
N ASP A 162 10.96 0.89 -15.27
CA ASP A 162 11.31 -0.27 -16.06
C ASP A 162 11.28 -1.52 -15.17
N THR A 163 10.43 -2.45 -15.52
CA THR A 163 10.34 -3.71 -14.80
C THR A 163 11.33 -4.70 -15.41
N PRO A 164 11.82 -5.69 -14.65
CA PRO A 164 12.61 -6.77 -15.22
C PRO A 164 11.84 -7.60 -16.26
N CYS A 165 10.55 -7.37 -16.41
CA CYS A 165 9.67 -8.03 -17.36
C CYS A 165 9.20 -7.01 -18.39
N GLU A 166 9.86 -7.00 -19.55
CA GLU A 166 9.58 -6.08 -20.68
C GLU A 166 8.20 -6.27 -21.31
N THR A 167 7.54 -7.36 -21.01
CA THR A 167 6.21 -7.71 -21.53
C THR A 167 5.04 -7.21 -20.68
N LEU A 168 5.33 -6.58 -19.53
CA LEU A 168 4.32 -5.90 -18.73
C LEU A 168 4.16 -4.45 -19.21
N GLU A 169 2.92 -4.03 -19.31
CA GLU A 169 2.52 -2.73 -19.83
C GLU A 169 1.94 -1.84 -18.75
N LYS A 170 2.32 -0.57 -18.80
CA LYS A 170 1.71 0.49 -17.99
C LYS A 170 0.28 0.74 -18.41
N VAL A 171 -0.57 1.01 -17.44
CA VAL A 171 -1.94 1.48 -17.67
C VAL A 171 -1.93 3.00 -17.79
N GLU A 172 -2.59 3.52 -18.80
CA GLU A 172 -2.67 4.94 -19.08
C GLU A 172 -3.41 5.70 -17.96
N LYS A 173 -2.99 6.94 -17.73
CA LYS A 173 -3.53 7.77 -16.64
C LYS A 173 -5.04 7.99 -16.75
N GLU A 174 -5.56 8.13 -17.96
CA GLU A 174 -6.98 8.30 -18.23
C GLU A 174 -7.80 7.07 -17.85
N GLU A 175 -7.22 5.88 -17.97
CA GLU A 175 -7.86 4.64 -17.54
C GLU A 175 -7.85 4.51 -16.02
N LEU A 176 -6.73 4.81 -15.37
CA LEU A 176 -6.66 4.88 -13.91
C LEU A 176 -7.65 5.91 -13.35
N GLN A 177 -7.82 7.04 -14.04
CA GLN A 177 -8.78 8.07 -13.63
C GLN A 177 -10.23 7.54 -13.68
N ARG A 178 -10.60 6.78 -14.71
CA ARG A 178 -11.94 6.13 -14.79
C ARG A 178 -12.15 5.13 -13.65
N ILE A 179 -11.12 4.39 -13.25
CA ILE A 179 -11.20 3.50 -12.09
C ILE A 179 -11.36 4.30 -10.80
N ALA A 180 -10.60 5.39 -10.65
CA ALA A 180 -10.69 6.28 -9.49
C ALA A 180 -12.09 6.93 -9.36
N GLU A 181 -12.72 7.32 -10.47
CA GLU A 181 -14.09 7.84 -10.49
C GLU A 181 -15.10 6.80 -9.99
N ARG A 182 -14.90 5.52 -10.31
CA ARG A 182 -15.75 4.43 -9.80
C ARG A 182 -15.58 4.24 -8.28
N VAL A 183 -14.36 4.40 -7.75
CA VAL A 183 -14.12 4.40 -6.29
C VAL A 183 -14.80 5.61 -5.64
N ALA A 184 -14.68 6.79 -6.25
CA ALA A 184 -15.32 8.00 -5.74
C ALA A 184 -16.85 7.88 -5.72
N ALA A 185 -17.46 7.16 -6.67
CA ALA A 185 -18.89 6.85 -6.67
C ALA A 185 -19.35 6.00 -5.46
N LEU A 186 -18.43 5.27 -4.80
CA LEU A 186 -18.67 4.57 -3.54
C LEU A 186 -18.59 5.50 -2.31
N GLY A 187 -18.29 6.79 -2.52
CA GLY A 187 -18.08 7.77 -1.44
C GLY A 187 -16.74 7.64 -0.75
N ILE A 188 -15.72 7.09 -1.42
CA ILE A 188 -14.36 6.90 -0.92
C ILE A 188 -13.41 7.78 -1.74
N GLU A 189 -12.55 8.57 -1.06
CA GLU A 189 -11.52 9.36 -1.73
C GLU A 189 -10.55 8.45 -2.49
N CYS A 190 -10.25 8.80 -3.76
CA CYS A 190 -9.28 8.07 -4.57
C CYS A 190 -8.30 9.03 -5.24
N SER A 191 -7.02 8.71 -5.15
CA SER A 191 -5.94 9.42 -5.85
C SER A 191 -5.30 8.53 -6.91
N VAL A 192 -4.90 9.14 -8.02
CA VAL A 192 -4.10 8.53 -9.09
C VAL A 192 -2.67 9.03 -8.97
N ALA A 193 -1.69 8.13 -8.87
CA ALA A 193 -0.27 8.44 -8.82
C ALA A 193 0.43 8.03 -10.11
#